data_1ab3cd5f6f07d88a7222365d4744ddd7
#
_entry.id   1ab3cd5f6f07d88a7222365d4744ddd7
#
_cell.length_a   1.000
_cell.length_b   1.000
_cell.length_c   1.000
_cell.angle_alpha   90.00
_cell.angle_beta   90.00
_cell.angle_gamma   90.00
#
_symmetry.space_group_name_H-M   'P 1'
#
loop_
_entity.id
_entity.type
_entity.pdbx_description
1 polymer ?
#
loop_
_entity_poly.entity_id
_entity_poly.type
_entity_poly.pdbx_seq_one_letter_code
_entity_poly.pdbx_strand_id
1 'polypeptide(L)'
;MSLNWSAVPEEDQFVRPSGEFDKPLNSIRLSDPAILADKKSQMYYMTGTGGMMWRSKDLKMWDGPYRVTEFDKDSWMGPRPMIWAAELHLINGKYYYFATFTNREVKIDTVRGNVIERRACQVLQADNPMGPYHAFGDATYLPANRPTLDGTFWRDTDGKPYMVFCGEWLQNWNGTIEKIELKPDFSGTIGSPTVLFRASDSPWSREKDENGNVTWNKVTDGPWLFRTGTGRLGMLWTSWVFGDYTQGVAYSESGTLDGPWIQEPNSITPPNYGHSMLFQRFDGQWMMSVHSHAKDPNGRTVRIPHLFEVDLTGDKIIVKAQKN
;
A
#
# COMPACT_ATOMS: atom_id res chain seq x y z
N MET A 1 -3.53 6.36 -21.23
CA MET A 1 -3.52 4.95 -21.65
C MET A 1 -4.39 4.17 -20.71
N SER A 2 -5.55 3.69 -21.17
CA SER A 2 -6.46 2.89 -20.36
C SER A 2 -5.82 1.52 -20.09
N LEU A 3 -5.47 1.24 -18.86
CA LEU A 3 -5.14 -0.12 -18.43
C LEU A 3 -6.43 -0.94 -18.52
N ASN A 4 -6.47 -1.84 -19.49
CA ASN A 4 -7.55 -2.80 -19.63
C ASN A 4 -7.42 -3.83 -18.49
N TRP A 5 -8.06 -3.56 -17.37
CA TRP A 5 -8.30 -4.55 -16.33
C TRP A 5 -9.44 -5.43 -16.84
N SER A 6 -9.09 -6.66 -17.25
CA SER A 6 -10.11 -7.67 -17.57
C SER A 6 -11.06 -7.78 -16.38
N ALA A 7 -12.33 -7.54 -16.64
CA ALA A 7 -13.39 -7.70 -15.66
C ALA A 7 -13.34 -9.12 -15.09
N VAL A 8 -13.33 -9.21 -13.75
CA VAL A 8 -13.62 -10.48 -13.07
C VAL A 8 -15.04 -10.89 -13.47
N PRO A 9 -15.28 -12.12 -13.90
CA PRO A 9 -16.61 -12.56 -14.31
C PRO A 9 -17.65 -12.35 -13.20
N GLU A 10 -18.88 -12.05 -13.57
CA GLU A 10 -20.00 -11.71 -12.68
C GLU A 10 -20.45 -12.84 -11.73
N GLU A 11 -19.97 -14.08 -11.94
CA GLU A 11 -20.48 -15.29 -11.29
C GLU A 11 -19.63 -15.80 -10.12
N ASP A 12 -18.50 -15.17 -9.79
CA ASP A 12 -17.67 -15.64 -8.68
C ASP A 12 -18.16 -15.12 -7.33
N GLN A 13 -19.20 -15.77 -6.82
CA GLN A 13 -19.44 -15.86 -5.38
C GLN A 13 -18.18 -16.37 -4.72
N PHE A 14 -17.92 -15.92 -3.46
CA PHE A 14 -16.78 -16.32 -2.64
C PHE A 14 -16.38 -17.79 -2.82
N VAL A 15 -15.39 -18.04 -3.66
CA VAL A 15 -14.87 -19.38 -3.91
C VAL A 15 -14.06 -19.78 -2.67
N ARG A 16 -14.41 -20.91 -2.08
CA ARG A 16 -13.61 -21.47 -0.98
C ARG A 16 -12.21 -21.80 -1.50
N PRO A 17 -11.14 -21.49 -0.72
CA PRO A 17 -9.79 -21.83 -1.10
C PRO A 17 -9.66 -23.30 -1.50
N SER A 18 -9.09 -23.58 -2.69
CA SER A 18 -8.93 -24.93 -3.21
C SER A 18 -7.97 -25.76 -2.39
N GLY A 19 -6.99 -25.12 -1.75
CA GLY A 19 -5.88 -25.79 -1.07
C GLY A 19 -4.77 -26.24 -2.02
N GLU A 20 -4.85 -25.84 -3.28
CA GLU A 20 -3.85 -26.16 -4.31
C GLU A 20 -2.79 -25.04 -4.33
N PHE A 21 -1.66 -25.30 -3.68
CA PHE A 21 -0.52 -24.37 -3.64
C PHE A 21 0.36 -24.63 -4.87
N ASP A 22 -0.08 -24.17 -6.04
CA ASP A 22 0.52 -24.50 -7.34
C ASP A 22 1.13 -23.29 -8.07
N LYS A 23 0.98 -22.07 -7.52
CA LYS A 23 1.47 -20.85 -8.16
C LYS A 23 2.78 -20.37 -7.54
N PRO A 24 3.92 -20.46 -8.23
CA PRO A 24 5.15 -19.86 -7.74
C PRO A 24 5.04 -18.33 -7.70
N LEU A 25 5.67 -17.67 -6.73
CA LEU A 25 5.57 -16.22 -6.50
C LEU A 25 5.82 -15.42 -7.78
N ASN A 26 6.83 -15.77 -8.55
CA ASN A 26 7.21 -15.07 -9.77
C ASN A 26 6.22 -15.25 -10.94
N SER A 27 5.25 -16.16 -10.84
CA SER A 27 4.16 -16.31 -11.79
C SER A 27 2.98 -15.37 -11.51
N ILE A 28 2.89 -14.86 -10.28
CA ILE A 28 1.82 -13.96 -9.87
C ILE A 28 2.06 -12.57 -10.49
N ARG A 29 0.98 -11.93 -10.92
CA ARG A 29 0.99 -10.56 -11.44
C ARG A 29 0.25 -9.69 -10.44
N LEU A 30 1.04 -8.95 -9.65
CA LEU A 30 0.51 -8.16 -8.53
C LEU A 30 1.35 -6.90 -8.33
N SER A 31 0.68 -5.75 -8.29
CA SER A 31 1.25 -4.50 -7.76
C SER A 31 1.02 -4.43 -6.25
N ASP A 32 1.92 -3.74 -5.57
CA ASP A 32 1.75 -3.32 -4.18
C ASP A 32 1.54 -4.51 -3.22
N PRO A 33 2.38 -5.57 -3.29
CA PRO A 33 2.16 -6.79 -2.52
C PRO A 33 2.33 -6.53 -1.03
N ALA A 34 1.27 -6.72 -0.25
CA ALA A 34 1.25 -6.69 1.20
C ALA A 34 1.07 -8.09 1.76
N ILE A 35 1.90 -8.50 2.72
CA ILE A 35 1.87 -9.84 3.29
C ILE A 35 1.65 -9.77 4.80
N LEU A 36 0.63 -10.47 5.28
CA LEU A 36 0.41 -10.79 6.69
C LEU A 36 0.88 -12.21 6.99
N ALA A 37 1.77 -12.36 7.96
CA ALA A 37 2.10 -13.65 8.55
C ALA A 37 1.16 -13.93 9.72
N ASP A 38 0.15 -14.74 9.52
CA ASP A 38 -0.82 -15.08 10.56
C ASP A 38 -0.34 -16.30 11.38
N LYS A 39 0.12 -16.03 12.59
CA LYS A 39 0.61 -17.06 13.51
C LYS A 39 -0.48 -18.06 13.95
N LYS A 40 -1.76 -17.64 13.93
CA LYS A 40 -2.88 -18.49 14.33
C LYS A 40 -3.12 -19.62 13.32
N SER A 41 -3.12 -19.29 12.05
CA SER A 41 -3.33 -20.25 10.95
C SER A 41 -2.02 -20.85 10.42
N GLN A 42 -0.85 -20.32 10.82
CA GLN A 42 0.46 -20.66 10.26
C GLN A 42 0.51 -20.48 8.73
N MET A 43 -0.15 -19.42 8.25
CA MET A 43 -0.25 -19.08 6.84
C MET A 43 0.20 -17.64 6.59
N TYR A 44 0.75 -17.42 5.42
CA TYR A 44 0.99 -16.08 4.86
C TYR A 44 -0.17 -15.73 3.94
N TYR A 45 -0.70 -14.53 4.09
CA TYR A 45 -1.75 -13.98 3.24
C TYR A 45 -1.20 -12.78 2.50
N MET A 46 -1.30 -12.78 1.16
CA MET A 46 -0.82 -11.71 0.30
C MET A 46 -1.99 -11.07 -0.45
N THR A 47 -2.05 -9.76 -0.42
CA THR A 47 -2.99 -8.95 -1.20
C THR A 47 -2.25 -7.78 -1.83
N GLY A 48 -2.95 -6.91 -2.55
CA GLY A 48 -2.40 -5.73 -3.22
C GLY A 48 -3.41 -5.09 -4.16
N THR A 49 -2.92 -4.41 -5.19
CA THR A 49 -3.80 -3.81 -6.20
C THR A 49 -4.62 -4.87 -6.93
N GLY A 50 -5.92 -4.58 -7.09
CA GLY A 50 -6.94 -5.53 -7.56
C GLY A 50 -7.73 -6.14 -6.41
N GLY A 51 -7.23 -6.10 -5.17
CA GLY A 51 -7.94 -6.49 -3.96
C GLY A 51 -8.14 -7.99 -3.76
N MET A 52 -7.51 -8.81 -4.60
CA MET A 52 -7.56 -10.27 -4.48
C MET A 52 -6.61 -10.77 -3.39
N MET A 53 -6.87 -11.95 -2.86
CA MET A 53 -6.08 -12.60 -1.81
C MET A 53 -5.44 -13.89 -2.32
N TRP A 54 -4.17 -14.07 -1.99
CA TRP A 54 -3.42 -15.31 -2.11
C TRP A 54 -2.98 -15.78 -0.72
N ARG A 55 -2.78 -17.07 -0.55
CA ARG A 55 -2.22 -17.63 0.68
C ARG A 55 -1.09 -18.60 0.40
N SER A 56 -0.14 -18.70 1.32
CA SER A 56 1.03 -19.57 1.20
C SER A 56 1.45 -20.13 2.55
N LYS A 57 2.06 -21.30 2.55
CA LYS A 57 2.69 -21.92 3.74
C LYS A 57 4.18 -21.59 3.86
N ASP A 58 4.82 -21.27 2.74
CA ASP A 58 6.29 -21.21 2.63
C ASP A 58 6.82 -19.99 1.90
N LEU A 59 5.93 -19.06 1.48
CA LEU A 59 6.23 -17.88 0.66
C LEU A 59 6.71 -18.17 -0.77
N LYS A 60 6.81 -19.44 -1.16
CA LYS A 60 7.27 -19.87 -2.48
C LYS A 60 6.11 -20.25 -3.38
N MET A 61 5.21 -21.09 -2.86
CA MET A 61 4.05 -21.58 -3.58
C MET A 61 2.76 -21.00 -2.97
N TRP A 62 1.88 -20.53 -3.81
CA TRP A 62 0.69 -19.78 -3.45
C TRP A 62 -0.58 -20.43 -3.99
N ASP A 63 -1.65 -20.30 -3.22
CA ASP A 63 -3.02 -20.69 -3.55
C ASP A 63 -3.85 -19.40 -3.70
N GLY A 64 -4.55 -19.25 -4.82
CA GLY A 64 -5.32 -18.04 -5.16
C GLY A 64 -5.31 -17.73 -6.65
N PRO A 65 -5.86 -16.56 -7.09
CA PRO A 65 -6.42 -15.50 -6.26
C PRO A 65 -7.86 -15.75 -5.80
N TYR A 66 -8.24 -15.16 -4.67
CA TYR A 66 -9.60 -15.24 -4.12
C TYR A 66 -10.17 -13.85 -3.88
N ARG A 67 -11.45 -13.66 -4.19
CA ARG A 67 -12.18 -12.45 -3.80
C ARG A 67 -12.50 -12.55 -2.30
N VAL A 68 -12.17 -11.48 -1.56
CA VAL A 68 -12.33 -11.45 -0.10
C VAL A 68 -13.16 -10.25 0.41
N THR A 69 -13.60 -9.37 -0.48
CA THR A 69 -14.33 -8.14 -0.13
C THR A 69 -15.76 -8.15 -0.64
N GLU A 70 -16.69 -7.63 0.15
CA GLU A 70 -18.08 -7.36 -0.23
C GLU A 70 -18.37 -5.86 -0.11
N PHE A 71 -19.10 -5.31 -1.08
CA PHE A 71 -19.44 -3.90 -1.13
C PHE A 71 -20.95 -3.70 -1.19
N ASP A 72 -21.45 -2.77 -0.38
CA ASP A 72 -22.78 -2.27 -0.54
C ASP A 72 -22.86 -1.40 -1.79
N LYS A 73 -23.82 -1.70 -2.68
CA LYS A 73 -24.05 -0.96 -3.92
C LYS A 73 -24.36 0.52 -3.70
N ASP A 74 -24.96 0.85 -2.55
CA ASP A 74 -25.37 2.19 -2.19
C ASP A 74 -24.30 2.96 -1.41
N SER A 75 -23.15 2.32 -1.11
CA SER A 75 -22.00 2.99 -0.50
C SER A 75 -21.33 3.98 -1.45
N TRP A 76 -20.56 4.91 -0.88
CA TRP A 76 -19.78 5.86 -1.70
C TRP A 76 -18.80 5.16 -2.66
N MET A 77 -18.34 3.96 -2.33
CA MET A 77 -17.44 3.16 -3.15
C MET A 77 -18.13 2.58 -4.38
N GLY A 78 -19.44 2.43 -4.33
CA GLY A 78 -20.24 1.73 -5.34
C GLY A 78 -20.10 0.19 -5.27
N PRO A 79 -20.79 -0.54 -6.12
CA PRO A 79 -20.86 -2.00 -6.06
C PRO A 79 -19.56 -2.68 -6.53
N ARG A 80 -18.75 -1.99 -7.32
CA ARG A 80 -17.53 -2.54 -7.97
C ARG A 80 -16.41 -1.49 -8.00
N PRO A 81 -15.90 -1.08 -6.83
CA PRO A 81 -14.82 -0.10 -6.79
C PRO A 81 -13.55 -0.68 -7.40
N MET A 82 -12.77 0.16 -8.06
CA MET A 82 -11.39 -0.19 -8.35
C MET A 82 -10.59 -0.15 -7.04
N ILE A 83 -9.82 -1.20 -6.76
CA ILE A 83 -9.07 -1.36 -5.52
C ILE A 83 -7.58 -1.23 -5.82
N TRP A 84 -6.88 -0.34 -5.10
CA TRP A 84 -5.44 -0.19 -5.15
C TRP A 84 -4.82 -0.41 -3.78
N ALA A 85 -3.57 -0.89 -3.80
CA ALA A 85 -2.68 -1.01 -2.65
C ALA A 85 -3.38 -1.53 -1.38
N ALA A 86 -4.04 -2.68 -1.51
CA ALA A 86 -4.70 -3.30 -0.38
C ALA A 86 -3.68 -3.91 0.59
N GLU A 87 -3.91 -3.72 1.88
CA GLU A 87 -3.11 -4.22 2.98
C GLU A 87 -3.98 -4.99 3.98
N LEU A 88 -3.38 -5.98 4.62
CA LEU A 88 -4.05 -6.78 5.64
C LEU A 88 -3.35 -6.62 6.99
N HIS A 89 -4.12 -6.23 8.00
CA HIS A 89 -3.64 -6.06 9.37
C HIS A 89 -4.43 -6.93 10.35
N LEU A 90 -3.72 -7.61 11.25
CA LEU A 90 -4.32 -8.32 12.39
C LEU A 90 -4.13 -7.47 13.65
N ILE A 91 -5.23 -6.94 14.19
CA ILE A 91 -5.21 -6.04 15.34
C ILE A 91 -6.26 -6.52 16.36
N ASN A 92 -5.84 -6.80 17.58
CA ASN A 92 -6.71 -7.26 18.66
C ASN A 92 -7.58 -8.47 18.27
N GLY A 93 -7.04 -9.38 17.46
CA GLY A 93 -7.71 -10.63 17.04
C GLY A 93 -8.70 -10.48 15.90
N LYS A 94 -8.87 -9.28 15.33
CA LYS A 94 -9.66 -9.01 14.13
C LYS A 94 -8.78 -8.66 12.94
N TYR A 95 -9.27 -8.96 11.75
CA TYR A 95 -8.57 -8.63 10.51
C TYR A 95 -9.16 -7.37 9.91
N TYR A 96 -8.27 -6.44 9.55
CA TYR A 96 -8.63 -5.17 8.94
C TYR A 96 -7.95 -5.07 7.57
N TYR A 97 -8.74 -4.69 6.60
CA TYR A 97 -8.33 -4.53 5.21
C TYR A 97 -8.31 -3.04 4.88
N PHE A 98 -7.12 -2.49 4.78
CA PHE A 98 -6.89 -1.11 4.37
C PHE A 98 -6.68 -1.08 2.87
N ALA A 99 -7.38 -0.23 2.15
CA ALA A 99 -7.18 -0.10 0.71
C ALA A 99 -7.65 1.25 0.19
N THR A 100 -7.20 1.57 -1.01
CA THR A 100 -7.70 2.68 -1.80
C THR A 100 -8.84 2.19 -2.68
N PHE A 101 -10.00 2.82 -2.57
CA PHE A 101 -11.17 2.53 -3.39
C PHE A 101 -11.45 3.70 -4.33
N THR A 102 -11.71 3.41 -5.60
CA THR A 102 -12.11 4.40 -6.58
C THR A 102 -13.50 4.07 -7.11
N ASN A 103 -14.44 4.99 -6.89
CA ASN A 103 -15.74 4.98 -7.59
C ASN A 103 -15.61 5.77 -8.88
N ARG A 104 -15.53 5.07 -10.01
CA ARG A 104 -15.31 5.66 -11.33
C ARG A 104 -16.52 6.41 -11.88
N GLU A 105 -17.69 6.21 -11.29
CA GLU A 105 -18.92 6.90 -11.68
C GLU A 105 -19.04 8.30 -11.05
N VAL A 106 -18.29 8.54 -9.96
CA VAL A 106 -18.29 9.83 -9.24
C VAL A 106 -17.05 10.63 -9.62
N LYS A 107 -17.28 11.75 -10.30
CA LYS A 107 -16.26 12.73 -10.66
C LYS A 107 -16.24 13.84 -9.62
N ILE A 108 -15.06 14.15 -9.07
CA ILE A 108 -14.91 15.16 -8.02
C ILE A 108 -14.26 16.45 -8.55
N ASP A 109 -13.46 16.37 -9.61
CA ASP A 109 -12.75 17.52 -10.15
C ASP A 109 -12.31 17.27 -11.61
N THR A 110 -11.83 18.33 -12.27
CA THR A 110 -11.12 18.25 -13.56
C THR A 110 -9.95 19.21 -13.52
N VAL A 111 -8.72 18.68 -13.54
CA VAL A 111 -7.51 19.46 -13.46
C VAL A 111 -6.63 19.18 -14.69
N ARG A 112 -6.20 20.25 -15.39
CA ARG A 112 -5.36 20.13 -16.59
C ARG A 112 -5.91 19.14 -17.63
N GLY A 113 -7.24 19.13 -17.81
CA GLY A 113 -7.93 18.24 -18.74
C GLY A 113 -8.11 16.80 -18.26
N ASN A 114 -7.58 16.42 -17.08
CA ASN A 114 -7.77 15.13 -16.48
C ASN A 114 -8.96 15.12 -15.52
N VAL A 115 -9.88 14.21 -15.73
CA VAL A 115 -11.00 13.99 -14.80
C VAL A 115 -10.47 13.24 -13.59
N ILE A 116 -10.77 13.76 -12.40
CA ILE A 116 -10.45 13.14 -11.11
C ILE A 116 -11.69 12.42 -10.61
N GLU A 117 -11.61 11.11 -10.51
CA GLU A 117 -12.64 10.24 -9.96
C GLU A 117 -12.57 10.26 -8.42
N ARG A 118 -13.68 9.98 -7.75
CA ARG A 118 -13.71 9.87 -6.30
C ARG A 118 -12.86 8.68 -5.85
N ARG A 119 -11.77 8.97 -5.16
CA ARG A 119 -10.80 8.00 -4.65
C ARG A 119 -10.45 8.32 -3.21
N ALA A 120 -10.52 7.31 -2.34
CA ALA A 120 -10.12 7.48 -0.95
C ALA A 120 -9.70 6.15 -0.32
N CYS A 121 -8.86 6.25 0.73
CA CYS A 121 -8.59 5.13 1.60
C CYS A 121 -9.80 4.83 2.47
N GLN A 122 -10.05 3.54 2.70
CA GLN A 122 -11.11 3.03 3.55
C GLN A 122 -10.62 1.79 4.29
N VAL A 123 -11.25 1.49 5.44
CA VAL A 123 -10.99 0.30 6.24
C VAL A 123 -12.21 -0.61 6.18
N LEU A 124 -11.97 -1.89 5.88
CA LEU A 124 -12.96 -2.96 6.00
C LEU A 124 -12.52 -3.92 7.11
N GLN A 125 -13.43 -4.72 7.64
CA GLN A 125 -13.13 -5.69 8.71
C GLN A 125 -13.68 -7.08 8.40
N ALA A 126 -13.04 -8.10 8.99
CA ALA A 126 -13.50 -9.49 8.97
C ALA A 126 -13.04 -10.24 10.23
N ASP A 127 -13.66 -11.40 10.49
CA ASP A 127 -13.29 -12.28 11.60
C ASP A 127 -12.24 -13.33 11.19
N ASN A 128 -11.95 -13.45 9.91
CA ASN A 128 -10.91 -14.33 9.39
C ASN A 128 -10.14 -13.69 8.22
N PRO A 129 -8.90 -14.14 7.94
CA PRO A 129 -8.05 -13.50 6.94
C PRO A 129 -8.56 -13.63 5.49
N MET A 130 -9.39 -14.62 5.22
CA MET A 130 -10.00 -14.82 3.90
C MET A 130 -11.35 -14.09 3.74
N GLY A 131 -11.73 -13.22 4.70
CA GLY A 131 -12.96 -12.45 4.64
C GLY A 131 -14.23 -13.26 4.92
N PRO A 132 -15.40 -12.81 4.44
CA PRO A 132 -15.57 -11.56 3.65
C PRO A 132 -15.30 -10.30 4.49
N TYR A 133 -14.63 -9.33 3.85
CA TYR A 133 -14.38 -8.02 4.46
C TYR A 133 -15.51 -7.06 4.11
N HIS A 134 -16.05 -6.40 5.14
CA HIS A 134 -17.14 -5.45 5.04
C HIS A 134 -16.74 -4.08 5.57
N ALA A 135 -17.29 -3.02 5.00
CA ALA A 135 -17.18 -1.67 5.56
C ALA A 135 -17.93 -1.56 6.90
N PHE A 136 -17.50 -0.62 7.74
CA PHE A 136 -18.23 -0.30 8.99
C PHE A 136 -19.52 0.48 8.75
N GLY A 137 -19.72 1.01 7.55
CA GLY A 137 -20.84 1.84 7.13
C GLY A 137 -20.43 2.71 5.93
N ASP A 138 -21.29 3.69 5.61
CA ASP A 138 -21.10 4.53 4.41
C ASP A 138 -20.23 5.76 4.64
N ALA A 139 -19.77 5.98 5.87
CA ALA A 139 -18.94 7.14 6.20
C ALA A 139 -17.61 7.10 5.48
N THR A 140 -17.20 8.24 4.92
CA THR A 140 -15.85 8.40 4.39
C THR A 140 -14.86 8.67 5.51
N TYR A 141 -13.68 8.07 5.41
CA TYR A 141 -12.58 8.28 6.38
C TYR A 141 -11.84 9.60 6.10
N LEU A 142 -11.84 10.06 4.86
CA LEU A 142 -11.02 11.15 4.38
C LEU A 142 -11.86 12.16 3.57
N PRO A 143 -11.39 13.41 3.37
CA PRO A 143 -12.10 14.42 2.61
C PRO A 143 -12.49 13.92 1.21
N ALA A 144 -13.78 14.10 0.84
CA ALA A 144 -14.33 13.58 -0.41
C ALA A 144 -13.97 14.41 -1.65
N ASN A 145 -13.43 15.62 -1.47
CA ASN A 145 -13.14 16.60 -2.53
C ASN A 145 -11.71 16.49 -3.09
N ARG A 146 -10.93 15.55 -2.61
CA ARG A 146 -9.58 15.28 -3.11
C ARG A 146 -9.26 13.80 -3.08
N PRO A 147 -8.48 13.29 -4.04
CA PRO A 147 -8.08 11.90 -4.05
C PRO A 147 -7.00 11.64 -2.99
N THR A 148 -7.18 10.53 -2.27
CA THR A 148 -6.21 9.99 -1.32
C THR A 148 -5.97 8.52 -1.61
N LEU A 149 -4.78 8.01 -1.31
CA LEU A 149 -4.40 6.63 -1.63
C LEU A 149 -3.43 6.04 -0.60
N ASP A 150 -3.28 4.72 -0.65
CA ASP A 150 -2.27 3.93 0.06
C ASP A 150 -2.28 4.13 1.58
N GLY A 151 -3.47 4.05 2.17
CA GLY A 151 -3.62 4.18 3.62
C GLY A 151 -3.12 2.96 4.36
N THR A 152 -2.19 3.15 5.30
CA THR A 152 -1.64 2.13 6.20
C THR A 152 -1.94 2.43 7.67
N PHE A 153 -1.87 1.40 8.50
CA PHE A 153 -2.12 1.50 9.94
C PHE A 153 -0.84 1.77 10.73
N TRP A 154 -0.93 2.65 11.72
CA TRP A 154 0.09 2.83 12.76
C TRP A 154 -0.53 3.11 14.12
N ARG A 155 0.04 2.52 15.17
CA ARG A 155 -0.23 2.91 16.55
C ARG A 155 0.96 3.67 17.08
N ASP A 156 0.76 4.94 17.38
CA ASP A 156 1.86 5.78 17.85
C ASP A 156 2.12 5.64 19.36
N THR A 157 3.12 6.31 19.85
CA THR A 157 3.58 6.26 21.25
C THR A 157 2.55 6.81 22.24
N ASP A 158 1.61 7.64 21.78
CA ASP A 158 0.45 8.10 22.56
C ASP A 158 -0.64 7.02 22.73
N GLY A 159 -0.44 5.83 22.13
CA GLY A 159 -1.36 4.71 22.14
C GLY A 159 -2.52 4.82 21.17
N LYS A 160 -2.64 5.93 20.43
CA LYS A 160 -3.72 6.14 19.47
C LYS A 160 -3.46 5.46 18.13
N PRO A 161 -4.52 4.97 17.48
CA PRO A 161 -4.44 4.43 16.14
C PRO A 161 -4.49 5.56 15.09
N TYR A 162 -3.66 5.45 14.08
CA TYR A 162 -3.61 6.38 12.95
C TYR A 162 -3.69 5.64 11.62
N MET A 163 -4.28 6.30 10.62
CA MET A 163 -4.05 6.00 9.22
C MET A 163 -3.01 6.99 8.70
N VAL A 164 -1.95 6.47 8.11
CA VAL A 164 -0.97 7.26 7.35
C VAL A 164 -1.22 6.97 5.87
N PHE A 165 -1.31 7.99 5.04
CA PHE A 165 -1.77 7.86 3.66
C PHE A 165 -1.16 8.93 2.75
N CYS A 166 -1.32 8.77 1.44
CA CYS A 166 -0.91 9.75 0.46
C CYS A 166 -2.07 10.66 0.05
N GLY A 167 -1.82 11.98 0.04
CA GLY A 167 -2.61 12.92 -0.74
C GLY A 167 -2.09 12.93 -2.18
N GLU A 168 -2.94 12.53 -3.14
CA GLU A 168 -2.50 12.37 -4.52
C GLU A 168 -2.10 13.71 -5.16
N TRP A 169 -1.06 13.71 -5.97
CA TRP A 169 -0.45 14.92 -6.57
C TRP A 169 -1.32 15.63 -7.61
N LEU A 170 -2.41 15.05 -8.08
CA LEU A 170 -3.17 15.51 -9.24
C LEU A 170 -3.65 16.96 -9.15
N GLN A 171 -4.13 17.40 -7.98
CA GLN A 171 -4.64 18.77 -7.79
C GLN A 171 -3.53 19.77 -7.46
N ASN A 172 -2.55 19.38 -6.62
CA ASN A 172 -1.54 20.28 -6.08
C ASN A 172 -0.17 20.15 -6.77
N TRP A 173 0.01 19.19 -7.66
CA TRP A 173 1.25 18.86 -8.35
C TRP A 173 2.44 18.55 -7.42
N ASN A 174 2.13 18.18 -6.20
CA ASN A 174 3.09 17.82 -5.16
C ASN A 174 2.40 16.88 -4.17
N GLY A 175 2.59 15.59 -4.31
CA GLY A 175 2.03 14.58 -3.42
C GLY A 175 2.44 14.81 -1.97
N THR A 176 1.61 14.37 -1.06
CA THR A 176 1.85 14.47 0.39
C THR A 176 1.79 13.12 1.04
N ILE A 177 2.53 12.94 2.12
CA ILE A 177 2.27 11.90 3.12
C ILE A 177 1.59 12.59 4.31
N GLU A 178 0.46 12.04 4.72
CA GLU A 178 -0.41 12.63 5.74
C GLU A 178 -0.80 11.59 6.79
N LYS A 179 -1.25 12.05 7.95
CA LYS A 179 -1.86 11.21 8.99
C LYS A 179 -3.23 11.72 9.38
N ILE A 180 -4.08 10.81 9.85
CA ILE A 180 -5.32 11.11 10.55
C ILE A 180 -5.53 10.10 11.67
N GLU A 181 -6.06 10.55 12.81
CA GLU A 181 -6.40 9.66 13.92
C GLU A 181 -7.61 8.80 13.55
N LEU A 182 -7.52 7.49 13.76
CA LEU A 182 -8.63 6.56 13.62
C LEU A 182 -9.43 6.52 14.94
N LYS A 183 -10.73 6.25 14.85
CA LYS A 183 -11.50 5.86 16.04
C LYS A 183 -10.93 4.57 16.63
N PRO A 184 -11.04 4.34 17.94
CA PRO A 184 -10.50 3.13 18.57
C PRO A 184 -11.03 1.81 18.02
N ASP A 185 -12.24 1.81 17.46
CA ASP A 185 -12.91 0.68 16.83
C ASP A 185 -12.68 0.60 15.30
N PHE A 186 -11.88 1.53 14.74
CA PHE A 186 -11.61 1.68 13.31
C PHE A 186 -12.83 2.02 12.43
N SER A 187 -13.97 2.38 13.02
CA SER A 187 -15.20 2.69 12.28
C SER A 187 -15.20 4.07 11.58
N GLY A 188 -14.10 4.81 11.67
CA GLY A 188 -13.98 6.14 11.09
C GLY A 188 -12.75 6.87 11.63
N THR A 189 -12.70 8.18 11.39
CA THR A 189 -11.58 9.04 11.74
C THR A 189 -11.97 10.13 12.73
N ILE A 190 -10.99 10.76 13.36
CA ILE A 190 -11.15 11.86 14.33
C ILE A 190 -10.31 13.04 13.83
N GLY A 191 -10.92 14.22 13.77
CA GLY A 191 -10.25 15.45 13.36
C GLY A 191 -10.04 15.57 11.85
N SER A 192 -8.98 16.26 11.46
CA SER A 192 -8.60 16.52 10.07
C SER A 192 -7.22 15.97 9.76
N PRO A 193 -6.95 15.62 8.52
CA PRO A 193 -5.61 15.18 8.11
C PRO A 193 -4.52 16.23 8.37
N THR A 194 -3.34 15.76 8.74
CA THR A 194 -2.14 16.58 8.94
C THR A 194 -1.03 16.08 8.02
N VAL A 195 -0.43 17.00 7.27
CA VAL A 195 0.72 16.71 6.39
C VAL A 195 1.96 16.42 7.23
N LEU A 196 2.62 15.30 6.95
CA LEU A 196 3.89 14.90 7.56
C LEU A 196 5.08 15.43 6.72
N PHE A 197 5.03 15.21 5.40
CA PHE A 197 5.98 15.74 4.43
C PHE A 197 5.42 15.67 2.99
N ARG A 198 6.15 16.21 2.05
CA ARG A 198 5.77 16.32 0.63
C ARG A 198 6.77 15.59 -0.26
N ALA A 199 6.36 15.27 -1.48
CA ALA A 199 7.25 14.71 -2.49
C ALA A 199 8.47 15.60 -2.74
N SER A 200 8.30 16.92 -2.72
CA SER A 200 9.37 17.93 -2.87
C SER A 200 10.45 17.89 -1.79
N ASP A 201 10.16 17.30 -0.63
CA ASP A 201 11.13 17.21 0.48
C ASP A 201 12.15 16.09 0.26
N SER A 202 11.94 15.26 -0.77
CA SER A 202 12.80 14.14 -1.10
C SER A 202 14.11 14.57 -1.78
N PRO A 203 15.26 14.17 -1.26
CA PRO A 203 16.54 14.38 -1.94
C PRO A 203 16.82 13.34 -3.02
N TRP A 204 16.12 12.20 -3.04
CA TRP A 204 16.40 11.05 -3.91
C TRP A 204 15.41 10.90 -5.08
N SER A 205 14.14 11.30 -4.94
CA SER A 205 13.17 11.23 -6.06
C SER A 205 13.50 12.30 -7.10
N ARG A 206 13.52 11.92 -8.38
CA ARG A 206 13.96 12.83 -9.46
C ARG A 206 13.20 12.55 -10.75
N GLU A 207 12.88 13.65 -11.44
CA GLU A 207 12.41 13.60 -12.82
C GLU A 207 13.05 14.74 -13.63
N LYS A 208 12.80 14.77 -14.92
CA LYS A 208 13.10 15.93 -15.76
C LYS A 208 11.81 16.69 -16.01
N ASP A 209 11.87 18.02 -15.89
CA ASP A 209 10.79 18.90 -16.30
C ASP A 209 10.69 18.98 -17.85
N GLU A 210 9.73 19.74 -18.35
CA GLU A 210 9.52 19.94 -19.78
C GLU A 210 10.70 20.62 -20.50
N ASN A 211 11.57 21.31 -19.76
CA ASN A 211 12.78 21.95 -20.27
C ASN A 211 14.03 21.07 -20.13
N GLY A 212 13.88 19.86 -19.56
CA GLY A 212 14.97 18.91 -19.32
C GLY A 212 15.77 19.16 -18.04
N ASN A 213 15.36 20.11 -17.20
CA ASN A 213 16.01 20.35 -15.91
C ASN A 213 15.64 19.26 -14.91
N VAL A 214 16.58 18.88 -14.08
CA VAL A 214 16.34 17.90 -13.00
C VAL A 214 15.57 18.56 -11.88
N THR A 215 14.45 17.96 -11.51
CA THR A 215 13.59 18.37 -10.41
C THR A 215 13.16 17.15 -9.58
N TRP A 216 12.46 17.38 -8.46
CA TRP A 216 11.83 16.33 -7.68
C TRP A 216 10.63 15.72 -8.42
N ASN A 217 10.35 14.45 -8.19
CA ASN A 217 9.14 13.83 -8.71
C ASN A 217 7.96 14.11 -7.77
N LYS A 218 6.79 14.35 -8.36
CA LYS A 218 5.56 14.76 -7.65
C LYS A 218 4.82 13.64 -6.92
N VAL A 219 5.18 12.38 -7.16
CA VAL A 219 4.47 11.20 -6.64
C VAL A 219 4.91 10.88 -5.21
N THR A 220 3.94 10.57 -4.37
CA THR A 220 4.11 9.90 -3.07
C THR A 220 3.19 8.69 -3.05
N ASP A 221 3.75 7.48 -2.89
CA ASP A 221 3.02 6.22 -2.82
C ASP A 221 3.49 5.38 -1.63
N GLY A 222 2.64 4.47 -1.17
CA GLY A 222 2.93 3.37 -0.28
C GLY A 222 3.68 3.68 1.01
N PRO A 223 3.18 4.59 1.87
CA PRO A 223 3.78 4.78 3.19
C PRO A 223 3.66 3.51 4.02
N TRP A 224 4.76 3.08 4.63
CA TRP A 224 4.75 1.96 5.57
C TRP A 224 5.65 2.26 6.74
N LEU A 225 5.15 2.13 7.97
CA LEU A 225 5.87 2.48 9.19
C LEU A 225 6.50 1.26 9.84
N PHE A 226 7.66 1.49 10.46
CA PHE A 226 8.39 0.45 11.19
C PHE A 226 9.24 1.05 12.30
N ARG A 227 9.68 0.21 13.23
CA ARG A 227 10.72 0.57 14.19
C ARG A 227 11.97 -0.25 13.95
N THR A 228 13.11 0.42 14.05
CA THR A 228 14.41 -0.24 14.04
C THR A 228 14.68 -0.92 15.39
N GLY A 229 15.73 -1.72 15.48
CA GLY A 229 16.18 -2.36 16.71
C GLY A 229 16.59 -1.39 17.81
N THR A 230 16.99 -0.17 17.44
CA THR A 230 17.28 0.92 18.38
C THR A 230 16.03 1.72 18.79
N GLY A 231 14.85 1.36 18.24
CA GLY A 231 13.57 2.01 18.55
C GLY A 231 13.25 3.23 17.66
N ARG A 232 14.11 3.57 16.70
CA ARG A 232 13.89 4.69 15.80
C ARG A 232 12.67 4.44 14.89
N LEU A 233 11.79 5.42 14.76
CA LEU A 233 10.64 5.33 13.86
C LEU A 233 11.06 5.66 12.44
N GLY A 234 10.84 4.72 11.52
CA GLY A 234 11.06 4.88 10.10
C GLY A 234 9.77 4.78 9.30
N MET A 235 9.76 5.39 8.13
CA MET A 235 8.68 5.31 7.15
C MET A 235 9.26 5.02 5.78
N LEU A 236 8.89 3.88 5.20
CA LEU A 236 9.09 3.58 3.80
C LEU A 236 8.08 4.38 2.97
N TRP A 237 8.47 4.85 1.81
CA TRP A 237 7.58 5.46 0.83
C TRP A 237 8.19 5.43 -0.55
N THR A 238 7.38 5.51 -1.59
CA THR A 238 7.79 5.27 -2.97
C THR A 238 7.57 6.50 -3.83
N SER A 239 8.47 6.71 -4.76
CA SER A 239 8.37 7.68 -5.84
C SER A 239 9.17 7.20 -7.05
N TRP A 240 9.44 8.09 -8.00
CA TRP A 240 10.17 7.77 -9.22
C TRP A 240 11.55 8.42 -9.24
N VAL A 241 12.52 7.72 -9.84
CA VAL A 241 13.85 8.22 -10.11
C VAL A 241 14.11 8.03 -11.62
N PHE A 242 13.93 9.10 -12.39
CA PHE A 242 14.09 9.12 -13.86
C PHE A 242 13.36 7.99 -14.59
N GLY A 243 12.15 7.65 -14.13
CA GLY A 243 11.31 6.62 -14.73
C GLY A 243 11.36 5.25 -14.06
N ASP A 244 12.25 5.05 -13.09
CA ASP A 244 12.29 3.87 -12.25
C ASP A 244 11.48 4.08 -10.97
N TYR A 245 10.50 3.22 -10.74
CA TYR A 245 9.67 3.22 -9.51
C TYR A 245 10.50 2.67 -8.36
N THR A 246 10.74 3.46 -7.32
CA THR A 246 11.83 3.20 -6.37
C THR A 246 11.43 3.55 -4.94
N GLN A 247 11.95 2.81 -3.98
CA GLN A 247 11.65 2.94 -2.55
C GLN A 247 12.67 3.82 -1.83
N GLY A 248 12.18 4.81 -1.09
CA GLY A 248 12.96 5.59 -0.14
C GLY A 248 12.54 5.35 1.29
N VAL A 249 13.23 6.01 2.23
CA VAL A 249 12.92 5.97 3.65
C VAL A 249 13.15 7.33 4.29
N ALA A 250 12.25 7.68 5.22
CA ALA A 250 12.40 8.82 6.11
C ALA A 250 12.39 8.33 7.57
N TYR A 251 13.05 9.08 8.46
CA TYR A 251 13.06 8.80 9.89
C TYR A 251 12.54 9.98 10.69
N SER A 252 11.71 9.70 11.68
CA SER A 252 11.22 10.69 12.62
C SER A 252 12.30 11.03 13.66
N GLU A 253 12.59 12.31 13.86
CA GLU A 253 13.51 12.77 14.93
C GLU A 253 12.89 12.64 16.31
N SER A 254 11.60 12.91 16.46
CA SER A 254 10.91 12.75 17.75
C SER A 254 10.62 11.28 18.12
N GLY A 255 10.71 10.36 17.14
CA GLY A 255 10.28 8.98 17.30
C GLY A 255 8.76 8.80 17.31
N THR A 256 7.98 9.84 16.97
CA THR A 256 6.53 9.85 16.82
C THR A 256 6.13 10.25 15.40
N LEU A 257 4.83 10.11 15.04
CA LEU A 257 4.33 10.56 13.75
C LEU A 257 4.50 12.06 13.50
N ASP A 258 4.60 12.88 14.54
CA ASP A 258 4.73 14.32 14.40
C ASP A 258 6.06 14.77 13.79
N GLY A 259 7.06 13.88 13.77
CA GLY A 259 8.35 14.19 13.16
C GLY A 259 9.22 15.15 14.00
N PRO A 260 10.01 16.05 13.39
CA PRO A 260 10.19 16.19 11.93
C PRO A 260 10.72 14.94 11.25
N TRP A 261 10.35 14.76 9.98
CA TRP A 261 10.75 13.61 9.16
C TRP A 261 11.98 13.95 8.33
N ILE A 262 13.06 13.24 8.57
CA ILE A 262 14.34 13.40 7.87
C ILE A 262 14.44 12.34 6.78
N GLN A 263 14.54 12.78 5.54
CA GLN A 263 14.68 11.92 4.37
C GLN A 263 16.11 11.37 4.28
N GLU A 264 16.25 10.07 4.00
CA GLU A 264 17.56 9.54 3.60
C GLU A 264 17.95 10.09 2.22
N PRO A 265 19.25 10.32 1.97
CA PRO A 265 19.70 10.96 0.73
C PRO A 265 19.53 10.10 -0.51
N ASN A 266 19.43 8.78 -0.35
CA ASN A 266 19.35 7.82 -1.45
C ASN A 266 18.16 6.87 -1.25
N SER A 267 17.68 6.30 -2.37
CA SER A 267 16.76 5.17 -2.36
C SER A 267 17.41 3.93 -1.72
N ILE A 268 16.59 3.04 -1.15
CA ILE A 268 17.05 1.85 -0.41
C ILE A 268 16.85 0.54 -1.17
N THR A 269 16.15 0.57 -2.30
CA THR A 269 15.98 -0.57 -3.19
C THR A 269 16.77 -0.36 -4.48
N PRO A 270 17.06 -1.42 -5.23
CA PRO A 270 17.51 -1.28 -6.61
C PRO A 270 16.48 -0.48 -7.44
N PRO A 271 16.90 0.14 -8.56
CA PRO A 271 15.98 0.79 -9.48
C PRO A 271 14.84 -0.14 -9.91
N ASN A 272 13.65 0.42 -10.07
CA ASN A 272 12.45 -0.29 -10.52
C ASN A 272 11.86 -1.30 -9.50
N TYR A 273 12.18 -1.15 -8.20
CA TYR A 273 11.54 -1.89 -7.11
C TYR A 273 10.93 -0.90 -6.13
N GLY A 274 9.61 -0.87 -6.02
CA GLY A 274 8.89 0.09 -5.19
C GLY A 274 7.63 -0.48 -4.54
N HIS A 275 6.97 0.38 -3.77
CA HIS A 275 5.77 0.12 -3.00
C HIS A 275 5.95 -1.08 -2.08
N SER A 276 6.85 -0.93 -1.13
CA SER A 276 7.24 -2.02 -0.23
C SER A 276 6.53 -1.94 1.11
N MET A 277 6.29 -3.12 1.68
CA MET A 277 5.78 -3.31 3.03
C MET A 277 6.63 -4.33 3.76
N LEU A 278 6.70 -4.22 5.08
CA LEU A 278 7.48 -5.12 5.91
C LEU A 278 6.57 -6.12 6.62
N PHE A 279 7.04 -7.35 6.71
CA PHE A 279 6.43 -8.38 7.55
C PHE A 279 7.52 -9.27 8.17
N GLN A 280 7.17 -9.98 9.23
CA GLN A 280 8.09 -10.91 9.87
C GLN A 280 7.68 -12.34 9.56
N ARG A 281 8.60 -13.16 9.07
CA ARG A 281 8.40 -14.61 8.88
C ARG A 281 8.20 -15.29 10.23
N PHE A 282 7.67 -16.52 10.21
CA PHE A 282 7.46 -17.32 11.44
C PHE A 282 8.76 -17.66 12.17
N ASP A 283 9.90 -17.67 11.49
CA ASP A 283 11.24 -17.86 12.06
C ASP A 283 11.87 -16.57 12.61
N GLY A 284 11.14 -15.45 12.54
CA GLY A 284 11.58 -14.16 13.07
C GLY A 284 12.35 -13.28 12.07
N GLN A 285 12.70 -13.76 10.88
CA GLN A 285 13.37 -12.96 9.85
C GLN A 285 12.43 -11.89 9.31
N TRP A 286 12.89 -10.62 9.29
CA TRP A 286 12.18 -9.53 8.65
C TRP A 286 12.32 -9.58 7.14
N MET A 287 11.21 -9.38 6.47
CA MET A 287 11.11 -9.40 5.02
C MET A 287 10.47 -8.10 4.53
N MET A 288 10.82 -7.72 3.32
CA MET A 288 10.18 -6.67 2.55
C MET A 288 9.49 -7.31 1.34
N SER A 289 8.19 -7.15 1.22
CA SER A 289 7.48 -7.40 -0.03
C SER A 289 7.54 -6.14 -0.90
N VAL A 290 7.74 -6.31 -2.20
CA VAL A 290 7.94 -5.20 -3.14
C VAL A 290 7.56 -5.69 -4.54
N HIS A 291 7.18 -4.80 -5.46
CA HIS A 291 7.02 -5.21 -6.85
C HIS A 291 8.03 -4.55 -7.78
N SER A 292 8.35 -5.24 -8.87
CA SER A 292 9.07 -4.67 -9.99
C SER A 292 8.16 -4.51 -11.20
N HIS A 293 8.53 -3.58 -12.10
CA HIS A 293 7.94 -3.48 -13.42
C HIS A 293 8.76 -4.34 -14.40
N ALA A 294 8.11 -5.27 -15.06
CA ALA A 294 8.71 -6.13 -16.06
C ALA A 294 7.95 -6.02 -17.39
N LYS A 295 8.49 -6.60 -18.45
CA LYS A 295 7.80 -6.74 -19.73
C LYS A 295 7.39 -8.20 -19.92
N ASP A 296 6.14 -8.43 -20.32
CA ASP A 296 5.69 -9.74 -20.78
C ASP A 296 6.20 -10.01 -22.22
N PRO A 297 6.03 -11.23 -22.75
CA PRO A 297 6.44 -11.56 -24.12
C PRO A 297 5.82 -10.66 -25.21
N ASN A 298 4.72 -9.98 -24.91
CA ASN A 298 4.03 -9.06 -25.83
C ASN A 298 4.48 -7.59 -25.61
N GLY A 299 5.50 -7.34 -24.77
CA GLY A 299 6.00 -6.02 -24.45
C GLY A 299 5.13 -5.20 -23.49
N ARG A 300 4.07 -5.78 -22.90
CA ARG A 300 3.21 -5.10 -21.94
C ARG A 300 3.89 -5.04 -20.58
N THR A 301 3.76 -3.90 -19.90
CA THR A 301 4.26 -3.77 -18.53
C THR A 301 3.41 -4.61 -17.57
N VAL A 302 4.06 -5.51 -16.86
CA VAL A 302 3.49 -6.32 -15.78
C VAL A 302 4.20 -6.02 -14.48
N ARG A 303 3.54 -6.27 -13.34
CA ARG A 303 4.13 -6.13 -12.01
C ARG A 303 4.34 -7.52 -11.43
N ILE A 304 5.53 -7.73 -10.91
CA ILE A 304 5.93 -9.03 -10.33
C ILE A 304 6.29 -8.79 -8.87
N PRO A 305 5.67 -9.52 -7.93
CA PRO A 305 6.02 -9.44 -6.52
C PRO A 305 7.38 -10.10 -6.25
N HIS A 306 8.15 -9.49 -5.35
CA HIS A 306 9.44 -9.97 -4.87
C HIS A 306 9.50 -9.90 -3.36
N LEU A 307 10.38 -10.70 -2.76
CA LEU A 307 10.65 -10.70 -1.32
C LEU A 307 12.15 -10.48 -1.10
N PHE A 308 12.48 -9.45 -0.34
CA PHE A 308 13.83 -9.17 0.09
C PHE A 308 13.97 -9.40 1.59
N GLU A 309 15.07 -9.96 2.03
CA GLU A 309 15.40 -9.94 3.45
C GLU A 309 15.80 -8.53 3.86
N VAL A 310 15.39 -8.14 5.06
CA VAL A 310 15.80 -6.86 5.65
C VAL A 310 16.41 -7.06 7.03
N ASP A 311 17.34 -6.19 7.37
CA ASP A 311 17.92 -6.09 8.69
C ASP A 311 17.41 -4.79 9.34
N LEU A 312 16.74 -4.92 10.49
CA LEU A 312 16.25 -3.83 11.30
C LEU A 312 16.98 -3.72 12.65
N THR A 313 18.03 -4.50 12.89
CA THR A 313 18.69 -4.57 14.20
C THR A 313 19.46 -3.30 14.56
N GLY A 314 19.95 -2.57 13.57
CA GLY A 314 20.67 -1.30 13.75
C GLY A 314 19.73 -0.09 13.84
N ASP A 315 20.30 1.09 13.56
CA ASP A 315 19.59 2.38 13.57
C ASP A 315 18.89 2.71 12.24
N LYS A 316 19.18 1.95 11.20
CA LYS A 316 18.59 2.10 9.87
C LYS A 316 18.20 0.73 9.30
N ILE A 317 17.20 0.74 8.42
CA ILE A 317 16.87 -0.44 7.63
C ILE A 317 17.96 -0.72 6.61
N ILE A 318 18.34 -2.00 6.50
CA ILE A 318 19.25 -2.49 5.45
C ILE A 318 18.48 -3.51 4.62
N VAL A 319 18.34 -3.25 3.32
CA VAL A 319 17.68 -4.16 2.38
C VAL A 319 18.73 -5.07 1.76
N LYS A 320 18.54 -6.38 1.92
CA LYS A 320 19.37 -7.42 1.28
C LYS A 320 18.70 -7.88 0.00
N ALA A 321 18.79 -7.05 -1.05
CA ALA A 321 18.27 -7.44 -2.36
C ALA A 321 19.02 -8.67 -2.86
N GLN A 322 18.28 -9.69 -3.32
CA GLN A 322 18.92 -10.85 -3.96
C GLN A 322 19.65 -10.36 -5.22
N LYS A 323 20.93 -10.68 -5.34
CA LYS A 323 21.64 -10.54 -6.62
C LYS A 323 21.04 -11.58 -7.55
N ASN A 324 20.40 -11.12 -8.62
CA ASN A 324 19.96 -11.98 -9.72
C ASN A 324 21.17 -12.67 -10.37
#